data_262505c6abe0ab1ecb1e9b61e520d1f0
#
_entry.id   262505c6abe0ab1ecb1e9b61e520d1f0
#
_cell.length_a   1.000
_cell.length_b   1.000
_cell.length_c   1.000
_cell.angle_alpha   90.00
_cell.angle_beta   90.00
_cell.angle_gamma   90.00
#
_symmetry.space_group_name_H-M   'P 1'
#
loop_
_entity.id
_entity.type
_entity.pdbx_description
1 polymer ?
#
loop_
_entity_poly.entity_id
_entity_poly.type
_entity_poly.pdbx_seq_one_letter_code
_entity_poly.pdbx_strand_id
1 'polypeptide(L)'
;HQFPEDVLNESENSHFSVDAKREDLTKIPFVTIDPSDARDHDDAVYSHPDKDLSNIGGHVLWVAIADVAHFVKPGSALDKEARKRGNSTYFADRVVPMLPDRLSGDLCSIHEGIERPCLAVCITIDKSGKKLKQTFHRAKIKSVASLNYEEVQKSVEGTVNEKVKPHFKNVIKPLYESYFCLKKSKDVRQPLDLDLPERKVELFKNGRVKAVVLKERFDSHRLIEEFMILANVAAAEELSKARSEFLYRVHEEPTPEKLNALREVAQSAGFNLAKGQVLQTSHLNDLLTKSKQSDLSELISMTTLRSMSQAYYSRENFGHFGLALKKYAHFTSPIRRYSDLITHRALISSLGLGCGGLNEMDSEKLEVTAKHISDTERRSMVAERDTTDRYLASYLSEKVGNEFEGKISGVAKFGFFVRLNESGAEGIVPVRTLGTDFYYYDDQTNTLRGSETGLIIGLGQRATVRLKEVDPIAGGIAFDALNIDGEKIPNIQKKRSSRSIRRKVNRNKSGSLKRKKKAKRS
;
A
#
# COMPACT_ATOMS: atom_id res chain seq x y z
N HIS A 1 -4.99 12.06 -19.00
CA HIS A 1 -5.86 11.60 -17.89
C HIS A 1 -7.23 12.31 -17.87
N GLN A 2 -7.57 13.06 -18.93
CA GLN A 2 -8.89 13.71 -19.06
C GLN A 2 -9.98 12.65 -19.19
N PHE A 3 -11.15 12.94 -18.68
CA PHE A 3 -12.32 12.10 -18.90
C PHE A 3 -12.90 12.39 -20.29
N PRO A 4 -13.49 11.39 -20.97
CA PRO A 4 -14.26 11.58 -22.20
C PRO A 4 -15.44 12.54 -22.00
N GLU A 5 -15.88 13.19 -23.07
CA GLU A 5 -16.94 14.20 -23.01
C GLU A 5 -18.29 13.62 -22.58
N ASP A 6 -18.64 12.44 -23.03
CA ASP A 6 -19.84 11.72 -22.61
C ASP A 6 -19.87 11.39 -21.13
N VAL A 7 -18.69 11.05 -20.55
CA VAL A 7 -18.52 10.81 -19.10
C VAL A 7 -18.70 12.10 -18.31
N LEU A 8 -18.12 13.22 -18.79
CA LEU A 8 -18.26 14.52 -18.14
C LEU A 8 -19.73 15.00 -18.20
N ASN A 9 -20.38 14.86 -19.35
CA ASN A 9 -21.80 15.23 -19.51
C ASN A 9 -22.71 14.39 -18.60
N GLU A 10 -22.49 13.08 -18.47
CA GLU A 10 -23.25 12.23 -17.55
C GLU A 10 -23.00 12.65 -16.08
N SER A 11 -21.76 13.00 -15.74
CA SER A 11 -21.40 13.47 -14.40
C SER A 11 -22.07 14.81 -14.04
N GLU A 12 -22.07 15.79 -14.96
CA GLU A 12 -22.70 17.10 -14.75
C GLU A 12 -24.22 17.02 -14.61
N ASN A 13 -24.87 16.09 -15.32
CA ASN A 13 -26.30 15.86 -15.22
C ASN A 13 -26.69 14.99 -14.00
N SER A 14 -25.71 14.46 -13.26
CA SER A 14 -25.96 13.68 -12.06
C SER A 14 -26.46 14.58 -10.90
N HIS A 15 -27.48 14.10 -10.21
CA HIS A 15 -28.02 14.78 -9.02
C HIS A 15 -28.55 13.74 -8.04
N PHE A 16 -28.50 14.09 -6.75
CA PHE A 16 -29.14 13.29 -5.71
C PHE A 16 -30.60 13.68 -5.59
N SER A 17 -31.47 12.80 -6.03
CA SER A 17 -32.91 12.86 -5.71
C SER A 17 -33.20 11.91 -4.57
N VAL A 18 -33.91 12.40 -3.55
CA VAL A 18 -34.34 11.54 -2.44
C VAL A 18 -35.36 10.54 -2.98
N ASP A 19 -34.95 9.29 -3.17
CA ASP A 19 -35.84 8.19 -3.47
C ASP A 19 -36.66 7.89 -2.19
N ALA A 20 -37.99 7.84 -2.29
CA ALA A 20 -38.91 7.54 -1.19
C ALA A 20 -38.64 6.19 -0.51
N LYS A 21 -37.88 5.31 -1.12
CA LYS A 21 -37.50 3.98 -0.61
C LYS A 21 -36.24 3.97 0.25
N ARG A 22 -35.51 5.09 0.35
CA ARG A 22 -34.32 5.16 1.20
C ARG A 22 -34.68 5.35 2.66
N GLU A 23 -34.02 4.60 3.53
CA GLU A 23 -34.15 4.75 4.98
C GLU A 23 -33.55 6.10 5.42
N ASP A 24 -34.20 6.79 6.36
CA ASP A 24 -33.69 8.05 6.89
C ASP A 24 -32.86 7.81 8.16
N LEU A 25 -31.52 7.85 8.01
CA LEU A 25 -30.56 7.73 9.09
C LEU A 25 -29.90 9.08 9.45
N THR A 26 -30.48 10.22 9.03
CA THR A 26 -29.92 11.56 9.27
C THR A 26 -29.86 11.96 10.74
N LYS A 27 -30.61 11.28 11.60
CA LYS A 27 -30.57 11.48 13.06
C LYS A 27 -29.41 10.77 13.76
N ILE A 28 -28.75 9.82 13.10
CA ILE A 28 -27.57 9.15 13.64
C ILE A 28 -26.39 10.11 13.45
N PRO A 29 -25.63 10.44 14.51
CA PRO A 29 -24.56 11.42 14.44
C PRO A 29 -23.28 10.81 13.85
N PHE A 30 -23.31 10.49 12.57
CA PHE A 30 -22.18 10.02 11.82
C PHE A 30 -21.07 11.08 11.75
N VAL A 31 -19.82 10.66 11.79
CA VAL A 31 -18.64 11.51 11.53
C VAL A 31 -17.76 10.86 10.48
N THR A 32 -17.09 11.66 9.65
CA THR A 32 -15.97 11.19 8.83
C THR A 32 -14.67 11.46 9.56
N ILE A 33 -13.68 10.56 9.42
CA ILE A 33 -12.34 10.68 10.03
C ILE A 33 -11.31 10.30 8.98
N ASP A 34 -10.64 11.29 8.39
CA ASP A 34 -9.82 11.17 7.19
C ASP A 34 -8.48 11.90 7.33
N PRO A 35 -7.53 11.77 6.37
CA PRO A 35 -6.41 12.68 6.27
C PRO A 35 -6.87 14.14 6.11
N SER A 36 -6.10 15.09 6.63
CA SER A 36 -6.47 16.52 6.59
C SER A 36 -6.60 17.11 5.18
N ASP A 37 -6.01 16.45 4.18
CA ASP A 37 -6.01 16.81 2.76
C ASP A 37 -6.99 15.97 1.91
N ALA A 38 -7.78 15.10 2.51
CA ALA A 38 -8.78 14.29 1.82
C ALA A 38 -9.94 15.16 1.27
N ARG A 39 -10.44 14.78 0.08
CA ARG A 39 -11.60 15.41 -0.57
C ARG A 39 -12.72 14.42 -0.87
N ASP A 40 -12.38 13.15 -0.97
CA ASP A 40 -13.22 12.02 -1.33
C ASP A 40 -13.51 11.17 -0.08
N HIS A 41 -14.44 11.65 0.75
CA HIS A 41 -14.85 10.95 1.96
C HIS A 41 -15.78 9.80 1.60
N ASP A 42 -15.23 8.60 1.52
CA ASP A 42 -15.97 7.37 1.19
C ASP A 42 -16.87 6.90 2.34
N ASP A 43 -16.46 7.12 3.59
CA ASP A 43 -17.09 6.50 4.77
C ASP A 43 -17.38 7.48 5.90
N ALA A 44 -18.44 7.15 6.63
CA ALA A 44 -18.76 7.79 7.90
C ALA A 44 -19.11 6.72 8.93
N VAL A 45 -18.72 6.95 10.17
CA VAL A 45 -18.82 5.98 11.25
C VAL A 45 -19.57 6.54 12.46
N TYR A 46 -20.22 5.63 13.19
CA TYR A 46 -20.82 5.90 14.48
C TYR A 46 -20.86 4.62 15.30
N SER A 47 -20.80 4.73 16.63
CA SER A 47 -20.94 3.60 17.53
C SER A 47 -21.62 4.02 18.83
N HIS A 48 -22.30 3.08 19.45
CA HIS A 48 -22.84 3.23 20.78
C HIS A 48 -22.84 1.88 21.53
N PRO A 49 -22.85 1.88 22.88
CA PRO A 49 -23.04 0.65 23.66
C PRO A 49 -24.33 -0.06 23.26
N ASP A 50 -24.27 -1.39 23.19
CA ASP A 50 -25.49 -2.17 22.95
C ASP A 50 -26.43 -2.06 24.15
N LYS A 51 -27.72 -1.83 23.86
CA LYS A 51 -28.76 -1.74 24.88
C LYS A 51 -29.32 -3.10 25.28
N ASP A 52 -28.98 -4.15 24.55
CA ASP A 52 -29.42 -5.52 24.84
C ASP A 52 -28.70 -6.05 26.08
N LEU A 53 -29.49 -6.38 27.11
CA LEU A 53 -29.00 -6.91 28.38
C LEU A 53 -28.30 -8.27 28.22
N SER A 54 -28.54 -8.98 27.15
CA SER A 54 -27.81 -10.24 26.81
C SER A 54 -26.39 -9.97 26.27
N ASN A 55 -26.07 -8.73 25.90
CA ASN A 55 -24.78 -8.33 25.31
C ASN A 55 -24.09 -7.22 26.13
N ILE A 56 -24.02 -7.39 27.44
CA ILE A 56 -23.41 -6.40 28.34
C ILE A 56 -21.92 -6.15 27.95
N GLY A 57 -21.60 -4.87 27.72
CA GLY A 57 -20.27 -4.43 27.28
C GLY A 57 -20.01 -4.59 25.78
N GLY A 58 -21.01 -5.05 25.03
CA GLY A 58 -21.00 -5.04 23.57
C GLY A 58 -21.38 -3.67 22.99
N HIS A 59 -21.20 -3.53 21.69
CA HIS A 59 -21.46 -2.29 20.96
C HIS A 59 -22.20 -2.54 19.66
N VAL A 60 -22.95 -1.52 19.24
CA VAL A 60 -23.54 -1.43 17.90
C VAL A 60 -22.75 -0.41 17.09
N LEU A 61 -22.19 -0.87 15.97
CA LEU A 61 -21.36 -0.09 15.07
C LEU A 61 -22.13 0.19 13.77
N TRP A 62 -22.05 1.42 13.31
CA TRP A 62 -22.57 1.84 12.02
C TRP A 62 -21.40 2.27 11.14
N VAL A 63 -21.35 1.71 9.93
CA VAL A 63 -20.42 2.13 8.87
C VAL A 63 -21.27 2.46 7.66
N ALA A 64 -21.31 3.73 7.27
CA ALA A 64 -22.06 4.23 6.14
C ALA A 64 -21.08 4.59 5.02
N ILE A 65 -21.26 3.98 3.86
CA ILE A 65 -20.40 4.14 2.69
C ILE A 65 -21.17 4.89 1.60
N ALA A 66 -20.53 5.83 0.93
CA ALA A 66 -21.07 6.57 -0.19
C ALA A 66 -21.73 5.64 -1.23
N ASP A 67 -23.01 5.86 -1.56
CA ASP A 67 -23.72 5.05 -2.56
C ASP A 67 -23.38 5.50 -3.99
N VAL A 68 -22.16 5.16 -4.43
CA VAL A 68 -21.68 5.44 -5.79
C VAL A 68 -22.56 4.74 -6.83
N ALA A 69 -23.15 3.58 -6.52
CA ALA A 69 -24.06 2.86 -7.40
C ALA A 69 -25.37 3.65 -7.69
N HIS A 70 -25.68 4.65 -6.87
CA HIS A 70 -26.78 5.58 -7.15
C HIS A 70 -26.49 6.43 -8.40
N PHE A 71 -25.25 6.87 -8.58
CA PHE A 71 -24.84 7.75 -9.68
C PHE A 71 -24.30 6.97 -10.88
N VAL A 72 -23.43 5.99 -10.63
CA VAL A 72 -22.76 5.19 -11.65
C VAL A 72 -23.60 3.96 -11.96
N LYS A 73 -24.46 4.08 -12.99
CA LYS A 73 -25.36 2.98 -13.38
C LYS A 73 -24.64 1.93 -14.21
N PRO A 74 -24.97 0.62 -14.07
CA PRO A 74 -24.41 -0.43 -14.90
C PRO A 74 -24.51 -0.13 -16.40
N GLY A 75 -23.38 -0.19 -17.12
CA GLY A 75 -23.29 0.02 -18.57
C GLY A 75 -23.31 1.47 -19.04
N SER A 76 -23.41 2.46 -18.16
CA SER A 76 -23.34 3.89 -18.48
C SER A 76 -21.94 4.32 -18.95
N ALA A 77 -21.76 5.56 -19.43
CA ALA A 77 -20.46 6.09 -19.79
C ALA A 77 -19.54 6.18 -18.56
N LEU A 78 -20.06 6.66 -17.42
CA LEU A 78 -19.37 6.68 -16.13
C LEU A 78 -18.89 5.28 -15.71
N ASP A 79 -19.75 4.27 -15.83
CA ASP A 79 -19.43 2.89 -15.47
C ASP A 79 -18.30 2.30 -16.33
N LYS A 80 -18.39 2.49 -17.65
CA LYS A 80 -17.37 2.02 -18.59
C LYS A 80 -16.01 2.64 -18.32
N GLU A 81 -15.96 3.95 -18.06
CA GLU A 81 -14.70 4.65 -17.76
C GLU A 81 -14.17 4.29 -16.37
N ALA A 82 -15.05 4.18 -15.34
CA ALA A 82 -14.66 3.73 -14.01
C ALA A 82 -14.06 2.32 -14.06
N ARG A 83 -14.70 1.38 -14.76
CA ARG A 83 -14.17 0.03 -14.98
C ARG A 83 -12.84 0.03 -15.71
N LYS A 84 -12.68 0.81 -16.76
CA LYS A 84 -11.43 0.95 -17.52
C LYS A 84 -10.27 1.47 -16.67
N ARG A 85 -10.53 2.43 -15.77
CA ARG A 85 -9.55 2.93 -14.81
C ARG A 85 -9.27 1.93 -13.70
N GLY A 86 -10.29 1.25 -13.19
CA GLY A 86 -10.27 0.24 -12.14
C GLY A 86 -10.12 0.82 -10.73
N ASN A 87 -9.30 1.82 -10.58
CA ASN A 87 -9.05 2.53 -9.30
C ASN A 87 -8.50 3.94 -9.52
N SER A 88 -8.58 4.78 -8.48
CA SER A 88 -7.83 6.04 -8.41
C SER A 88 -6.37 5.77 -8.13
N THR A 89 -5.46 6.63 -8.65
CA THR A 89 -4.01 6.55 -8.44
C THR A 89 -3.54 7.80 -7.72
N TYR A 90 -2.78 7.64 -6.63
CA TYR A 90 -2.40 8.74 -5.72
C TYR A 90 -0.91 9.05 -5.86
N PHE A 91 -0.57 10.16 -6.47
CA PHE A 91 0.78 10.68 -6.54
C PHE A 91 1.02 11.73 -5.44
N ALA A 92 2.28 12.06 -5.17
CA ALA A 92 2.61 13.06 -4.16
C ALA A 92 2.08 14.48 -4.48
N ASP A 93 1.88 14.79 -5.77
CA ASP A 93 1.44 16.10 -6.27
C ASP A 93 0.00 16.14 -6.78
N ARG A 94 -0.61 15.02 -7.07
CA ARG A 94 -1.95 14.92 -7.67
C ARG A 94 -2.59 13.56 -7.47
N VAL A 95 -3.90 13.52 -7.67
CA VAL A 95 -4.67 12.28 -7.81
C VAL A 95 -5.14 12.14 -9.26
N VAL A 96 -5.04 10.94 -9.81
CA VAL A 96 -5.74 10.55 -11.05
C VAL A 96 -6.97 9.75 -10.64
N PRO A 97 -8.14 10.38 -10.58
CA PRO A 97 -9.32 9.76 -9.95
C PRO A 97 -9.98 8.75 -10.88
N MET A 98 -10.66 7.76 -10.29
CA MET A 98 -11.51 6.81 -10.99
C MET A 98 -12.78 7.46 -11.56
N LEU A 99 -13.35 8.40 -10.84
CA LEU A 99 -14.56 9.14 -11.19
C LEU A 99 -14.27 10.64 -11.37
N PRO A 100 -15.05 11.38 -12.18
CA PRO A 100 -14.94 12.82 -12.28
C PRO A 100 -15.09 13.51 -10.91
N ASP A 101 -14.45 14.68 -10.75
CA ASP A 101 -14.42 15.43 -9.47
C ASP A 101 -15.83 15.82 -8.99
N ARG A 102 -16.76 16.11 -9.91
CA ARG A 102 -18.19 16.33 -9.61
C ARG A 102 -18.81 15.19 -8.81
N LEU A 103 -18.36 13.95 -9.03
CA LEU A 103 -18.80 12.78 -8.27
C LEU A 103 -17.87 12.50 -7.08
N SER A 104 -16.56 12.35 -7.33
CA SER A 104 -15.62 11.90 -6.30
C SER A 104 -15.42 12.95 -5.20
N GLY A 105 -15.33 14.22 -5.55
CA GLY A 105 -15.10 15.32 -4.60
C GLY A 105 -16.37 16.01 -4.09
N ASP A 106 -17.55 15.75 -4.70
CA ASP A 106 -18.80 16.40 -4.32
C ASP A 106 -19.93 15.38 -4.08
N LEU A 107 -20.66 14.95 -5.13
CA LEU A 107 -21.92 14.22 -4.97
C LEU A 107 -21.82 12.91 -4.22
N CYS A 108 -20.73 12.17 -4.37
CA CYS A 108 -20.48 10.93 -3.63
C CYS A 108 -19.82 11.19 -2.27
N SER A 109 -19.01 12.25 -2.13
CA SER A 109 -18.27 12.53 -0.92
C SER A 109 -19.19 12.91 0.25
N ILE A 110 -18.97 12.31 1.42
CA ILE A 110 -19.77 12.54 2.63
C ILE A 110 -19.27 13.82 3.33
N HIS A 111 -19.86 14.96 2.97
CA HIS A 111 -19.52 16.25 3.56
C HIS A 111 -20.31 16.55 4.83
N GLU A 112 -19.71 17.30 5.75
CA GLU A 112 -20.33 17.74 6.98
C GLU A 112 -21.59 18.58 6.68
N GLY A 113 -22.67 18.28 7.37
CA GLY A 113 -23.93 19.02 7.31
C GLY A 113 -24.76 18.81 6.04
N ILE A 114 -24.31 17.98 5.08
CA ILE A 114 -24.99 17.73 3.82
C ILE A 114 -25.60 16.32 3.80
N GLU A 115 -26.85 16.20 3.35
CA GLU A 115 -27.46 14.88 3.15
C GLU A 115 -26.83 14.17 1.96
N ARG A 116 -26.42 12.92 2.16
CA ARG A 116 -25.80 12.07 1.14
C ARG A 116 -26.43 10.66 1.10
N PRO A 117 -26.57 10.07 -0.11
CA PRO A 117 -26.99 8.68 -0.23
C PRO A 117 -25.85 7.77 0.22
N CYS A 118 -26.20 6.72 0.97
CA CYS A 118 -25.24 5.75 1.43
C CYS A 118 -25.78 4.32 1.37
N LEU A 119 -24.87 3.35 1.38
CA LEU A 119 -25.11 1.97 1.74
C LEU A 119 -24.45 1.73 3.10
N ALA A 120 -25.25 1.60 4.14
CA ALA A 120 -24.79 1.47 5.51
C ALA A 120 -24.88 0.03 5.98
N VAL A 121 -23.94 -0.38 6.82
CA VAL A 121 -24.00 -1.63 7.58
C VAL A 121 -24.06 -1.32 9.07
N CYS A 122 -25.04 -1.93 9.75
CA CYS A 122 -25.17 -1.96 11.20
C CYS A 122 -24.65 -3.29 11.71
N ILE A 123 -23.65 -3.26 12.59
CA ILE A 123 -22.97 -4.45 13.11
C ILE A 123 -23.01 -4.45 14.62
N THR A 124 -23.49 -5.53 15.23
CA THR A 124 -23.41 -5.72 16.67
C THR A 124 -22.22 -6.61 17.01
N ILE A 125 -21.40 -6.16 17.97
CA ILE A 125 -20.28 -6.92 18.51
C ILE A 125 -20.46 -7.15 20.01
N ASP A 126 -19.85 -8.22 20.54
CA ASP A 126 -19.75 -8.44 21.97
C ASP A 126 -18.53 -7.72 22.57
N LYS A 127 -18.35 -7.83 23.88
CA LYS A 127 -17.25 -7.24 24.64
C LYS A 127 -15.84 -7.74 24.24
N SER A 128 -15.76 -8.86 23.52
CA SER A 128 -14.52 -9.41 22.97
C SER A 128 -14.27 -8.96 21.52
N GLY A 129 -15.18 -8.18 20.93
CA GLY A 129 -15.13 -7.73 19.56
C GLY A 129 -15.59 -8.77 18.53
N LYS A 130 -16.19 -9.88 18.98
CA LYS A 130 -16.79 -10.89 18.09
C LYS A 130 -18.08 -10.35 17.50
N LYS A 131 -18.21 -10.40 16.19
CA LYS A 131 -19.41 -10.03 15.47
C LYS A 131 -20.56 -11.01 15.78
N LEU A 132 -21.70 -10.49 16.19
CA LEU A 132 -22.90 -11.27 16.52
C LEU A 132 -23.92 -11.23 15.38
N LYS A 133 -24.19 -10.04 14.82
CA LYS A 133 -25.13 -9.85 13.71
C LYS A 133 -24.75 -8.67 12.84
N GLN A 134 -25.34 -8.62 11.65
CA GLN A 134 -25.21 -7.50 10.71
C GLN A 134 -26.51 -7.29 9.95
N THR A 135 -26.76 -6.04 9.54
CA THR A 135 -27.85 -5.66 8.63
C THR A 135 -27.37 -4.58 7.69
N PHE A 136 -27.78 -4.64 6.43
CA PHE A 136 -27.46 -3.63 5.42
C PHE A 136 -28.66 -2.74 5.14
N HIS A 137 -28.40 -1.44 4.97
CA HIS A 137 -29.40 -0.40 4.80
C HIS A 137 -29.00 0.51 3.65
N ARG A 138 -29.88 0.69 2.68
CA ARG A 138 -29.71 1.73 1.67
C ARG A 138 -30.41 2.98 2.11
N ALA A 139 -29.65 3.98 2.54
CA ALA A 139 -30.15 5.08 3.34
C ALA A 139 -29.68 6.45 2.83
N LYS A 140 -30.17 7.49 3.45
CA LYS A 140 -29.58 8.82 3.46
C LYS A 140 -29.04 9.13 4.85
N ILE A 141 -27.89 9.76 4.90
CA ILE A 141 -27.22 10.21 6.13
C ILE A 141 -26.87 11.69 6.06
N LYS A 142 -26.54 12.27 7.21
CA LYS A 142 -25.99 13.62 7.34
C LYS A 142 -24.85 13.56 8.35
N SER A 143 -23.59 13.72 7.88
CA SER A 143 -22.45 13.77 8.79
C SER A 143 -22.51 15.02 9.68
N VAL A 144 -22.28 14.85 10.98
CA VAL A 144 -22.29 15.96 11.95
C VAL A 144 -20.92 16.63 12.09
N ALA A 145 -19.84 15.99 11.63
CA ALA A 145 -18.50 16.55 11.61
C ALA A 145 -17.60 15.82 10.61
N SER A 146 -16.73 16.56 9.94
CA SER A 146 -15.60 16.01 9.18
C SER A 146 -14.33 16.24 9.98
N LEU A 147 -13.76 15.19 10.56
CA LEU A 147 -12.61 15.21 11.46
C LEU A 147 -11.37 14.65 10.78
N ASN A 148 -10.18 15.00 11.29
CA ASN A 148 -8.97 14.35 10.85
C ASN A 148 -8.36 13.45 11.93
N TYR A 149 -7.49 12.52 11.52
CA TYR A 149 -6.89 11.52 12.41
C TYR A 149 -6.14 12.14 13.60
N GLU A 150 -5.42 13.25 13.38
CA GLU A 150 -4.65 13.91 14.43
C GLU A 150 -5.55 14.59 15.46
N GLU A 151 -6.62 15.27 15.03
CA GLU A 151 -7.58 15.92 15.92
C GLU A 151 -8.26 14.90 16.83
N VAL A 152 -8.68 13.78 16.24
CA VAL A 152 -9.31 12.67 16.97
C VAL A 152 -8.32 12.04 17.95
N GLN A 153 -7.07 11.80 17.54
CA GLN A 153 -6.03 11.25 18.41
C GLN A 153 -5.73 12.17 19.59
N LYS A 154 -5.47 13.44 19.34
CA LYS A 154 -5.20 14.44 20.40
C LYS A 154 -6.34 14.57 21.38
N SER A 155 -7.59 14.39 20.92
CA SER A 155 -8.76 14.50 21.80
C SER A 155 -8.81 13.39 22.87
N VAL A 156 -8.42 12.17 22.54
CA VAL A 156 -8.36 11.06 23.52
C VAL A 156 -7.11 11.10 24.39
N GLU A 157 -6.07 11.80 23.94
CA GLU A 157 -4.87 12.10 24.73
C GLU A 157 -5.03 13.30 25.69
N GLY A 158 -6.22 13.91 25.71
CA GLY A 158 -6.59 14.98 26.65
C GLY A 158 -6.58 16.40 26.04
N THR A 159 -6.25 16.56 24.76
CA THR A 159 -6.27 17.86 24.07
C THR A 159 -7.44 17.95 23.09
N VAL A 160 -8.59 18.37 23.59
CA VAL A 160 -9.84 18.45 22.81
C VAL A 160 -10.00 19.84 22.20
N ASN A 161 -9.98 19.95 20.86
CA ASN A 161 -10.22 21.20 20.16
C ASN A 161 -11.73 21.54 20.07
N GLU A 162 -12.07 22.77 19.66
CA GLU A 162 -13.46 23.24 19.58
C GLU A 162 -14.30 22.46 18.56
N LYS A 163 -13.70 21.90 17.54
CA LYS A 163 -14.39 21.11 16.50
C LYS A 163 -14.78 19.73 17.02
N VAL A 164 -13.91 19.05 17.76
CA VAL A 164 -14.14 17.72 18.31
C VAL A 164 -15.01 17.77 19.57
N LYS A 165 -14.90 18.83 20.36
CA LYS A 165 -15.54 18.99 21.68
C LYS A 165 -17.04 18.66 21.72
N PRO A 166 -17.89 19.11 20.78
CA PRO A 166 -19.33 18.77 20.78
C PRO A 166 -19.59 17.28 20.59
N HIS A 167 -18.68 16.59 19.92
CA HIS A 167 -18.85 15.18 19.51
C HIS A 167 -18.06 14.20 20.39
N PHE A 168 -17.16 14.70 21.27
CA PHE A 168 -16.24 13.87 22.03
C PHE A 168 -16.94 12.81 22.88
N LYS A 169 -17.91 13.24 23.72
CA LYS A 169 -18.58 12.35 24.67
C LYS A 169 -19.51 11.33 24.01
N ASN A 170 -20.26 11.77 22.99
CA ASN A 170 -21.36 10.98 22.41
C ASN A 170 -20.99 10.24 21.13
N VAL A 171 -19.82 10.56 20.51
CA VAL A 171 -19.38 9.94 19.27
C VAL A 171 -17.97 9.38 19.41
N ILE A 172 -16.97 10.23 19.70
CA ILE A 172 -15.57 9.79 19.69
C ILE A 172 -15.28 8.76 20.78
N LYS A 173 -15.74 9.00 22.01
CA LYS A 173 -15.52 8.06 23.11
C LYS A 173 -16.14 6.68 22.84
N PRO A 174 -17.42 6.54 22.42
CA PRO A 174 -17.99 5.25 22.03
C PRO A 174 -17.28 4.57 20.86
N LEU A 175 -16.77 5.34 19.87
CA LEU A 175 -15.95 4.79 18.78
C LEU A 175 -14.69 4.12 19.32
N TYR A 176 -13.97 4.75 20.25
CA TYR A 176 -12.80 4.14 20.87
C TYR A 176 -13.13 2.95 21.77
N GLU A 177 -14.24 3.00 22.53
CA GLU A 177 -14.69 1.88 23.34
C GLU A 177 -14.95 0.63 22.47
N SER A 178 -15.65 0.79 21.35
CA SER A 178 -15.88 -0.30 20.40
C SER A 178 -14.58 -0.74 19.68
N TYR A 179 -13.67 0.20 19.35
CA TYR A 179 -12.36 -0.13 18.80
C TYR A 179 -11.54 -1.01 19.75
N PHE A 180 -11.56 -0.73 21.05
CA PHE A 180 -10.85 -1.57 22.02
C PHE A 180 -11.44 -2.99 22.11
N CYS A 181 -12.73 -3.16 21.87
CA CYS A 181 -13.32 -4.49 21.71
C CYS A 181 -12.81 -5.17 20.43
N LEU A 182 -12.81 -4.46 19.29
CA LEU A 182 -12.28 -4.98 18.03
C LEU A 182 -10.79 -5.33 18.11
N LYS A 183 -10.00 -4.53 18.83
CA LYS A 183 -8.59 -4.80 19.07
C LYS A 183 -8.37 -6.14 19.76
N LYS A 184 -9.18 -6.49 20.76
CA LYS A 184 -9.12 -7.84 21.40
C LYS A 184 -9.38 -8.95 20.39
N SER A 185 -10.38 -8.79 19.51
CA SER A 185 -10.66 -9.74 18.44
C SER A 185 -9.51 -9.83 17.43
N LYS A 186 -8.88 -8.71 17.10
CA LYS A 186 -7.69 -8.65 16.25
C LYS A 186 -6.51 -9.41 16.88
N ASP A 187 -6.25 -9.19 18.18
CA ASP A 187 -5.16 -9.85 18.90
C ASP A 187 -5.33 -11.39 18.92
N VAL A 188 -6.59 -11.87 19.00
CA VAL A 188 -6.90 -13.31 18.87
C VAL A 188 -6.73 -13.81 17.44
N ARG A 189 -7.15 -13.03 16.44
CA ARG A 189 -7.04 -13.38 15.01
C ARG A 189 -5.59 -13.38 14.53
N GLN A 190 -4.74 -12.56 15.11
CA GLN A 190 -3.32 -12.40 14.79
C GLN A 190 -3.05 -12.16 13.29
N PRO A 191 -3.58 -11.09 12.67
CA PRO A 191 -3.19 -10.73 11.31
C PRO A 191 -1.67 -10.51 11.24
N LEU A 192 -1.09 -10.65 10.05
CA LEU A 192 0.35 -10.42 9.85
C LEU A 192 0.71 -8.97 10.22
N ASP A 193 1.59 -8.82 11.21
CA ASP A 193 2.04 -7.53 11.74
C ASP A 193 3.44 -7.18 11.24
N LEU A 194 3.51 -6.68 10.01
CA LEU A 194 4.73 -6.15 9.41
C LEU A 194 4.81 -4.65 9.73
N ASP A 195 5.59 -4.32 10.75
CA ASP A 195 5.85 -2.94 11.15
C ASP A 195 6.97 -2.34 10.28
N LEU A 196 6.62 -1.95 9.06
CA LEU A 196 7.53 -1.30 8.14
C LEU A 196 7.25 0.21 8.11
N PRO A 197 8.28 1.06 8.25
CA PRO A 197 8.11 2.50 8.25
C PRO A 197 7.66 3.00 6.85
N GLU A 198 6.47 3.60 6.78
CA GLU A 198 6.01 4.31 5.60
C GLU A 198 6.58 5.73 5.58
N ARG A 199 7.00 6.20 4.40
CA ARG A 199 7.48 7.57 4.19
C ARG A 199 6.54 8.33 3.27
N LYS A 200 6.34 9.62 3.59
CA LYS A 200 5.59 10.57 2.77
C LYS A 200 6.56 11.61 2.22
N VAL A 201 6.48 11.85 0.92
CA VAL A 201 7.18 12.97 0.27
C VAL A 201 6.32 14.22 0.41
N GLU A 202 6.83 15.24 1.09
CA GLU A 202 6.21 16.55 1.15
C GLU A 202 6.76 17.46 0.05
N LEU A 203 5.87 18.19 -0.62
CA LEU A 203 6.22 19.07 -1.71
C LEU A 203 5.98 20.54 -1.34
N PHE A 204 6.82 21.42 -1.88
CA PHE A 204 6.51 22.83 -1.95
C PHE A 204 5.43 23.10 -3.03
N LYS A 205 4.80 24.27 -3.00
CA LYS A 205 3.79 24.69 -4.01
C LYS A 205 4.31 24.68 -5.45
N ASN A 206 5.62 24.78 -5.64
CA ASN A 206 6.27 24.73 -6.95
C ASN A 206 6.61 23.28 -7.41
N GLY A 207 6.17 22.24 -6.68
CA GLY A 207 6.41 20.83 -7.00
C GLY A 207 7.79 20.28 -6.60
N ARG A 208 8.69 21.08 -6.02
CA ARG A 208 9.98 20.60 -5.49
C ARG A 208 9.76 19.87 -4.17
N VAL A 209 10.58 18.87 -3.90
CA VAL A 209 10.53 18.13 -2.64
C VAL A 209 10.99 19.02 -1.48
N LYS A 210 10.12 19.19 -0.49
CA LYS A 210 10.38 19.93 0.74
C LYS A 210 11.09 19.04 1.76
N ALA A 211 10.52 17.86 2.01
CA ALA A 211 11.02 16.90 2.99
C ALA A 211 10.52 15.49 2.66
N VAL A 212 11.19 14.50 3.23
CA VAL A 212 10.72 13.12 3.30
C VAL A 212 10.54 12.79 4.78
N VAL A 213 9.29 12.57 5.19
CA VAL A 213 8.91 12.38 6.58
C VAL A 213 8.39 10.97 6.81
N LEU A 214 8.58 10.43 8.01
CA LEU A 214 7.92 9.20 8.43
C LEU A 214 6.44 9.47 8.67
N LYS A 215 5.58 8.63 8.13
CA LYS A 215 4.14 8.72 8.34
C LYS A 215 3.81 8.13 9.72
N GLU A 216 3.30 8.95 10.59
CA GLU A 216 2.83 8.50 11.90
C GLU A 216 1.52 7.69 11.76
N ARG A 217 1.41 6.63 12.52
CA ARG A 217 0.24 5.75 12.56
C ARG A 217 -0.41 5.76 13.93
N PHE A 218 -1.41 6.64 14.08
CA PHE A 218 -2.18 6.81 15.31
C PHE A 218 -3.19 5.69 15.56
N ASP A 219 -3.70 5.59 16.79
CA ASP A 219 -4.81 4.68 17.11
C ASP A 219 -6.11 5.09 16.39
N SER A 220 -6.29 6.38 16.07
CA SER A 220 -7.40 6.86 15.23
C SER A 220 -7.38 6.24 13.81
N HIS A 221 -6.21 6.02 13.21
CA HIS A 221 -6.08 5.28 11.94
C HIS A 221 -6.48 3.81 12.11
N ARG A 222 -6.00 3.17 13.18
CA ARG A 222 -6.29 1.76 13.47
C ARG A 222 -7.77 1.53 13.78
N LEU A 223 -8.43 2.51 14.41
CA LEU A 223 -9.86 2.49 14.68
C LEU A 223 -10.64 2.40 13.36
N ILE A 224 -10.40 3.33 12.44
CA ILE A 224 -11.08 3.33 11.14
C ILE A 224 -10.74 2.06 10.35
N GLU A 225 -9.47 1.64 10.34
CA GLU A 225 -9.04 0.39 9.70
C GLU A 225 -9.85 -0.82 10.19
N GLU A 226 -10.00 -1.02 11.50
CA GLU A 226 -10.74 -2.18 12.05
C GLU A 226 -12.24 -2.09 11.76
N PHE A 227 -12.83 -0.88 11.76
CA PHE A 227 -14.23 -0.67 11.33
C PHE A 227 -14.41 -1.04 9.85
N MET A 228 -13.48 -0.61 8.98
CA MET A 228 -13.53 -0.92 7.55
C MET A 228 -13.30 -2.41 7.29
N ILE A 229 -12.37 -3.05 7.99
CA ILE A 229 -12.16 -4.51 7.89
C ILE A 229 -13.42 -5.25 8.29
N LEU A 230 -14.06 -4.86 9.39
CA LEU A 230 -15.29 -5.51 9.87
C LEU A 230 -16.44 -5.34 8.88
N ALA A 231 -16.62 -4.14 8.30
CA ALA A 231 -17.62 -3.87 7.26
C ALA A 231 -17.37 -4.68 5.98
N ASN A 232 -16.12 -4.79 5.55
CA ASN A 232 -15.71 -5.60 4.41
C ASN A 232 -15.98 -7.10 4.63
N VAL A 233 -15.71 -7.61 5.84
CA VAL A 233 -16.07 -8.98 6.24
C VAL A 233 -17.57 -9.19 6.23
N ALA A 234 -18.33 -8.24 6.78
CA ALA A 234 -19.79 -8.29 6.82
C ALA A 234 -20.39 -8.38 5.40
N ALA A 235 -19.90 -7.58 4.46
CA ALA A 235 -20.32 -7.61 3.06
C ALA A 235 -20.01 -8.97 2.39
N ALA A 236 -18.79 -9.49 2.57
CA ALA A 236 -18.39 -10.79 2.01
C ALA A 236 -19.22 -11.94 2.57
N GLU A 237 -19.52 -11.93 3.87
CA GLU A 237 -20.32 -12.97 4.50
C GLU A 237 -21.78 -12.92 4.07
N GLU A 238 -22.38 -11.71 3.97
CA GLU A 238 -23.76 -11.52 3.55
C GLU A 238 -23.97 -12.03 2.11
N LEU A 239 -23.12 -11.60 1.19
CA LEU A 239 -23.16 -12.04 -0.21
C LEU A 239 -22.90 -13.53 -0.37
N SER A 240 -21.94 -14.06 0.37
CA SER A 240 -21.66 -15.51 0.38
C SER A 240 -22.84 -16.33 0.93
N LYS A 241 -23.51 -15.86 1.98
CA LYS A 241 -24.71 -16.49 2.54
C LYS A 241 -25.87 -16.49 1.54
N ALA A 242 -26.04 -15.37 0.83
CA ALA A 242 -27.05 -15.22 -0.21
C ALA A 242 -26.70 -15.97 -1.52
N ARG A 243 -25.51 -16.56 -1.62
CA ARG A 243 -24.96 -17.19 -2.85
C ARG A 243 -24.96 -16.24 -4.04
N SER A 244 -24.72 -14.97 -3.78
CA SER A 244 -24.63 -13.95 -4.82
C SER A 244 -23.29 -13.97 -5.52
N GLU A 245 -23.28 -13.53 -6.78
CA GLU A 245 -22.06 -13.28 -7.54
C GLU A 245 -21.43 -11.97 -7.07
N PHE A 246 -20.14 -12.00 -6.71
CA PHE A 246 -19.34 -10.82 -6.32
C PHE A 246 -17.84 -11.14 -6.39
N LEU A 247 -16.99 -10.19 -6.03
CA LEU A 247 -15.54 -10.36 -6.02
C LEU A 247 -14.99 -10.38 -4.60
N TYR A 248 -14.31 -11.48 -4.27
CA TYR A 248 -13.49 -11.55 -3.07
C TYR A 248 -12.18 -10.78 -3.28
N ARG A 249 -11.65 -10.21 -2.22
CA ARG A 249 -10.26 -9.76 -2.13
C ARG A 249 -9.43 -10.90 -1.56
N VAL A 250 -8.70 -11.56 -2.40
CA VAL A 250 -7.91 -12.76 -2.07
C VAL A 250 -6.47 -12.37 -1.77
N HIS A 251 -5.91 -12.97 -0.74
CA HIS A 251 -4.49 -12.93 -0.44
C HIS A 251 -4.06 -14.34 0.00
N GLU A 252 -3.42 -15.06 -0.91
CA GLU A 252 -3.00 -16.43 -0.65
C GLU A 252 -1.77 -16.50 0.26
N GLU A 253 -1.55 -17.65 0.88
CA GLU A 253 -0.32 -17.93 1.63
C GLU A 253 0.92 -17.86 0.71
N PRO A 254 2.12 -17.69 1.30
CA PRO A 254 3.36 -17.82 0.57
C PRO A 254 3.49 -19.15 -0.15
N THR A 255 4.04 -19.15 -1.38
CA THR A 255 4.34 -20.42 -2.06
C THR A 255 5.36 -21.24 -1.26
N PRO A 256 5.36 -22.59 -1.40
CA PRO A 256 6.31 -23.46 -0.70
C PRO A 256 7.77 -23.05 -0.91
N GLU A 257 8.13 -22.61 -2.12
CA GLU A 257 9.49 -22.16 -2.47
C GLU A 257 9.87 -20.90 -1.69
N LYS A 258 8.99 -19.88 -1.68
CA LYS A 258 9.20 -18.62 -0.93
C LYS A 258 9.27 -18.87 0.58
N LEU A 259 8.43 -19.79 1.09
CA LEU A 259 8.42 -20.15 2.49
C LEU A 259 9.70 -20.89 2.89
N ASN A 260 10.24 -21.76 2.03
CA ASN A 260 11.51 -22.43 2.27
C ASN A 260 12.68 -21.44 2.29
N ALA A 261 12.70 -20.49 1.34
CA ALA A 261 13.69 -19.40 1.34
C ALA A 261 13.64 -18.57 2.64
N LEU A 262 12.43 -18.24 3.13
CA LEU A 262 12.28 -17.55 4.42
C LEU A 262 12.80 -18.40 5.59
N ARG A 263 12.56 -19.71 5.58
CA ARG A 263 13.08 -20.64 6.62
C ARG A 263 14.60 -20.69 6.64
N GLU A 264 15.24 -20.75 5.49
CA GLU A 264 16.70 -20.76 5.36
C GLU A 264 17.32 -19.48 5.91
N VAL A 265 16.76 -18.31 5.55
CA VAL A 265 17.19 -17.02 6.08
C VAL A 265 16.97 -16.94 7.59
N ALA A 266 15.80 -17.35 8.08
CA ALA A 266 15.52 -17.37 9.52
C ALA A 266 16.51 -18.28 10.27
N GLN A 267 16.78 -19.47 9.75
CA GLN A 267 17.73 -20.44 10.34
C GLN A 267 19.16 -19.89 10.36
N SER A 268 19.62 -19.24 9.29
CA SER A 268 20.94 -18.58 9.24
C SER A 268 21.06 -17.44 10.25
N ALA A 269 19.94 -16.80 10.59
CA ALA A 269 19.84 -15.74 11.59
C ALA A 269 19.63 -16.30 13.02
N GLY A 270 19.65 -17.62 13.23
CA GLY A 270 19.46 -18.27 14.54
C GLY A 270 17.99 -18.42 14.96
N PHE A 271 17.04 -18.18 14.07
CA PHE A 271 15.61 -18.35 14.33
C PHE A 271 15.06 -19.60 13.62
N ASN A 272 13.99 -20.18 14.19
CA ASN A 272 13.36 -21.36 13.62
C ASN A 272 11.91 -21.07 13.19
N LEU A 273 11.58 -21.41 11.94
CA LEU A 273 10.22 -21.46 11.42
C LEU A 273 9.87 -22.91 11.07
N ALA A 274 8.97 -23.52 11.83
CA ALA A 274 8.66 -24.95 11.77
C ALA A 274 8.27 -25.42 10.35
N LYS A 275 8.63 -26.67 10.04
CA LYS A 275 8.25 -27.38 8.79
C LYS A 275 7.09 -28.34 9.07
N GLY A 276 6.30 -28.63 8.04
CA GLY A 276 5.31 -29.72 8.08
C GLY A 276 3.99 -29.37 8.76
N GLN A 277 3.75 -28.14 9.13
CA GLN A 277 2.45 -27.65 9.63
C GLN A 277 1.84 -26.62 8.67
N VAL A 278 0.51 -26.49 8.73
CA VAL A 278 -0.20 -25.42 8.00
C VAL A 278 0.30 -24.06 8.50
N LEU A 279 0.75 -23.23 7.56
CA LEU A 279 1.25 -21.90 7.89
C LEU A 279 0.10 -21.02 8.39
N GLN A 280 0.34 -20.31 9.48
CA GLN A 280 -0.54 -19.26 10.00
C GLN A 280 0.25 -17.96 10.17
N THR A 281 -0.45 -16.84 10.11
CA THR A 281 0.16 -15.52 10.36
C THR A 281 0.81 -15.41 11.73
N SER A 282 0.24 -16.11 12.74
CA SER A 282 0.82 -16.21 14.09
C SER A 282 2.26 -16.74 14.09
N HIS A 283 2.58 -17.73 13.27
CA HIS A 283 3.93 -18.27 13.17
C HIS A 283 4.93 -17.24 12.62
N LEU A 284 4.48 -16.41 11.68
CA LEU A 284 5.28 -15.30 11.15
C LEU A 284 5.41 -14.16 12.16
N ASN A 285 4.34 -13.83 12.88
CA ASN A 285 4.37 -12.83 13.95
C ASN A 285 5.31 -13.23 15.10
N ASP A 286 5.34 -14.52 15.46
CA ASP A 286 6.29 -15.05 16.44
C ASP A 286 7.74 -14.89 15.97
N LEU A 287 8.02 -15.20 14.70
CA LEU A 287 9.33 -15.00 14.10
C LEU A 287 9.73 -13.51 14.11
N LEU A 288 8.84 -12.63 13.68
CA LEU A 288 9.04 -11.17 13.67
C LEU A 288 9.29 -10.64 15.09
N THR A 289 8.50 -11.10 16.07
CA THR A 289 8.63 -10.68 17.48
C THR A 289 9.96 -11.13 18.08
N LYS A 290 10.35 -12.37 17.86
CA LYS A 290 11.64 -12.90 18.34
C LYS A 290 12.83 -12.18 17.72
N SER A 291 12.72 -11.74 16.46
CA SER A 291 13.80 -11.04 15.77
C SER A 291 13.90 -9.55 16.12
N LYS A 292 12.87 -8.92 16.74
CA LYS A 292 12.82 -7.46 17.00
C LYS A 292 14.04 -6.89 17.72
N GLN A 293 14.66 -7.64 18.62
CA GLN A 293 15.83 -7.20 19.40
C GLN A 293 17.17 -7.57 18.76
N SER A 294 17.16 -8.25 17.61
CA SER A 294 18.37 -8.64 16.91
C SER A 294 18.73 -7.62 15.81
N ASP A 295 20.02 -7.50 15.51
CA ASP A 295 20.51 -6.71 14.37
C ASP A 295 19.95 -7.17 13.03
N LEU A 296 19.40 -8.40 12.97
CA LEU A 296 18.82 -9.04 11.81
C LEU A 296 17.29 -8.84 11.69
N SER A 297 16.68 -8.05 12.59
CA SER A 297 15.23 -7.80 12.59
C SER A 297 14.71 -7.31 11.24
N GLU A 298 15.41 -6.38 10.61
CA GLU A 298 15.01 -5.84 9.32
C GLU A 298 15.17 -6.86 8.19
N LEU A 299 16.23 -7.69 8.22
CA LEU A 299 16.40 -8.81 7.29
C LEU A 299 15.20 -9.75 7.35
N ILE A 300 14.79 -10.16 8.56
CA ILE A 300 13.65 -11.07 8.75
C ILE A 300 12.36 -10.41 8.28
N SER A 301 12.12 -9.15 8.63
CA SER A 301 10.92 -8.40 8.21
C SER A 301 10.84 -8.25 6.69
N MET A 302 11.95 -7.87 6.04
CA MET A 302 12.00 -7.73 4.58
C MET A 302 11.86 -9.07 3.85
N THR A 303 12.48 -10.14 4.38
CA THR A 303 12.35 -11.48 3.79
C THR A 303 10.92 -12.01 3.96
N THR A 304 10.31 -11.78 5.13
CA THR A 304 8.89 -12.10 5.36
C THR A 304 8.00 -11.36 4.38
N LEU A 305 8.15 -10.05 4.20
CA LEU A 305 7.39 -9.28 3.22
C LEU A 305 7.54 -9.83 1.80
N ARG A 306 8.76 -10.12 1.36
CA ARG A 306 9.04 -10.65 0.02
C ARG A 306 8.50 -12.06 -0.21
N SER A 307 8.35 -12.84 0.86
CA SER A 307 7.74 -14.17 0.76
C SER A 307 6.23 -14.12 0.52
N MET A 308 5.55 -13.01 0.90
CA MET A 308 4.10 -12.88 0.73
C MET A 308 3.69 -12.94 -0.75
N SER A 309 2.51 -13.49 -0.97
CA SER A 309 1.82 -13.43 -2.26
C SER A 309 1.21 -12.03 -2.45
N GLN A 310 0.97 -11.64 -3.69
CA GLN A 310 0.28 -10.38 -3.97
C GLN A 310 -1.24 -10.60 -3.92
N ALA A 311 -1.97 -9.69 -3.26
CA ALA A 311 -3.43 -9.77 -3.23
C ALA A 311 -4.03 -9.43 -4.60
N TYR A 312 -5.18 -10.04 -4.91
CA TYR A 312 -5.91 -9.86 -6.17
C TYR A 312 -7.42 -10.03 -5.97
N TYR A 313 -8.21 -9.78 -6.99
CA TYR A 313 -9.66 -10.00 -6.98
C TYR A 313 -10.01 -11.31 -7.67
N SER A 314 -10.97 -12.06 -7.11
CA SER A 314 -11.45 -13.33 -7.66
C SER A 314 -12.92 -13.58 -7.33
N ARG A 315 -13.62 -14.33 -8.19
CA ARG A 315 -14.94 -14.90 -7.86
C ARG A 315 -14.84 -16.04 -6.84
N GLU A 316 -13.70 -16.74 -6.81
CA GLU A 316 -13.44 -17.83 -5.90
C GLU A 316 -12.82 -17.31 -4.60
N ASN A 317 -13.22 -17.95 -3.49
CA ASN A 317 -12.75 -17.58 -2.17
C ASN A 317 -11.56 -18.42 -1.73
N PHE A 318 -10.37 -17.85 -1.75
CA PHE A 318 -9.15 -18.46 -1.19
C PHE A 318 -8.75 -17.82 0.16
N GLY A 319 -9.62 -16.99 0.74
CA GLY A 319 -9.34 -16.27 1.98
C GLY A 319 -8.39 -15.09 1.84
N HIS A 320 -8.08 -14.47 2.96
CA HIS A 320 -7.12 -13.37 3.02
C HIS A 320 -6.08 -13.67 4.10
N PHE A 321 -4.98 -14.33 3.71
CA PHE A 321 -3.93 -14.79 4.61
C PHE A 321 -3.38 -13.67 5.50
N GLY A 322 -2.94 -12.56 4.92
CA GLY A 322 -2.33 -11.47 5.68
C GLY A 322 -3.24 -10.86 6.75
N LEU A 323 -4.56 -10.85 6.54
CA LEU A 323 -5.54 -10.40 7.54
C LEU A 323 -6.04 -11.54 8.45
N ALA A 324 -5.61 -12.78 8.20
CA ALA A 324 -6.11 -13.98 8.86
C ALA A 324 -7.64 -14.09 8.81
N LEU A 325 -8.24 -13.82 7.64
CA LEU A 325 -9.68 -13.81 7.40
C LEU A 325 -10.08 -14.89 6.39
N LYS A 326 -11.19 -15.58 6.68
CA LYS A 326 -11.73 -16.64 5.80
C LYS A 326 -12.50 -16.08 4.61
N LYS A 327 -13.17 -14.94 4.75
CA LYS A 327 -13.96 -14.26 3.71
C LYS A 327 -13.69 -12.78 3.79
N TYR A 328 -13.31 -12.17 2.68
CA TYR A 328 -13.02 -10.75 2.64
C TYR A 328 -13.35 -10.20 1.24
N ALA A 329 -14.04 -9.06 1.21
CA ALA A 329 -14.34 -8.33 -0.02
C ALA A 329 -14.14 -6.85 0.25
N HIS A 330 -13.80 -6.09 -0.76
CA HIS A 330 -13.75 -4.64 -0.65
C HIS A 330 -15.16 -4.04 -0.83
N PHE A 331 -15.58 -3.24 0.14
CA PHE A 331 -16.90 -2.60 0.20
C PHE A 331 -16.82 -1.11 0.54
N THR A 332 -15.76 -0.70 1.24
CA THR A 332 -15.71 0.56 1.98
C THR A 332 -15.15 1.76 1.21
N SER A 333 -14.76 1.62 -0.07
CA SER A 333 -14.19 2.73 -0.84
C SER A 333 -14.62 2.74 -2.31
N PRO A 334 -15.93 2.85 -2.63
CA PRO A 334 -16.44 2.77 -4.01
C PRO A 334 -16.14 4.02 -4.85
N ILE A 335 -15.76 5.15 -4.26
CA ILE A 335 -15.35 6.35 -5.00
C ILE A 335 -14.03 6.10 -5.74
N ARG A 336 -13.15 5.29 -5.15
CA ARG A 336 -11.79 5.08 -5.64
C ARG A 336 -11.44 3.65 -6.03
N ARG A 337 -12.35 2.66 -5.85
CA ARG A 337 -12.13 1.26 -6.26
C ARG A 337 -13.37 0.69 -6.95
N TYR A 338 -13.21 0.22 -8.16
CA TYR A 338 -14.31 -0.39 -8.92
C TYR A 338 -14.81 -1.71 -8.30
N SER A 339 -13.93 -2.45 -7.60
CA SER A 339 -14.33 -3.65 -6.85
C SER A 339 -15.40 -3.38 -5.81
N ASP A 340 -15.29 -2.25 -5.10
CA ASP A 340 -16.25 -1.85 -4.07
C ASP A 340 -17.61 -1.49 -4.69
N LEU A 341 -17.60 -0.83 -5.85
CA LEU A 341 -18.82 -0.56 -6.61
C LEU A 341 -19.52 -1.86 -7.04
N ILE A 342 -18.77 -2.88 -7.47
CA ILE A 342 -19.29 -4.22 -7.76
C ILE A 342 -19.93 -4.84 -6.51
N THR A 343 -19.26 -4.77 -5.37
CA THR A 343 -19.77 -5.29 -4.09
C THR A 343 -21.06 -4.58 -3.67
N HIS A 344 -21.13 -3.24 -3.83
CA HIS A 344 -22.35 -2.47 -3.59
C HIS A 344 -23.50 -2.94 -4.48
N ARG A 345 -23.26 -3.08 -5.78
CA ARG A 345 -24.25 -3.57 -6.73
C ARG A 345 -24.75 -4.99 -6.38
N ALA A 346 -23.84 -5.86 -5.99
CA ALA A 346 -24.18 -7.21 -5.56
C ALA A 346 -25.08 -7.19 -4.30
N LEU A 347 -24.78 -6.35 -3.29
CA LEU A 347 -25.62 -6.18 -2.11
C LEU A 347 -27.00 -5.60 -2.46
N ILE A 348 -27.04 -4.59 -3.35
CA ILE A 348 -28.30 -3.99 -3.80
C ILE A 348 -29.20 -5.02 -4.47
N SER A 349 -28.67 -5.85 -5.37
CA SER A 349 -29.43 -6.92 -6.03
C SER A 349 -29.86 -8.00 -5.05
N SER A 350 -28.92 -8.50 -4.25
CA SER A 350 -29.12 -9.65 -3.36
C SER A 350 -30.13 -9.37 -2.25
N LEU A 351 -30.16 -8.14 -1.74
CA LEU A 351 -31.02 -7.73 -0.63
C LEU A 351 -32.27 -6.95 -1.09
N GLY A 352 -32.48 -6.79 -2.40
CA GLY A 352 -33.64 -6.07 -2.93
C GLY A 352 -33.67 -4.58 -2.55
N LEU A 353 -32.49 -3.91 -2.46
CA LEU A 353 -32.35 -2.54 -1.99
C LEU A 353 -32.62 -1.48 -3.07
N GLY A 354 -33.38 -1.80 -4.10
CA GLY A 354 -33.78 -0.87 -5.17
C GLY A 354 -32.97 -0.98 -6.45
N CYS A 355 -32.87 0.13 -7.21
CA CYS A 355 -32.25 0.16 -8.53
C CYS A 355 -30.72 0.25 -8.49
N GLY A 356 -30.05 -0.13 -9.60
CA GLY A 356 -28.59 0.00 -9.74
C GLY A 356 -27.79 -1.16 -9.17
N GLY A 357 -28.44 -2.29 -8.92
CA GLY A 357 -27.78 -3.53 -8.54
C GLY A 357 -27.03 -4.19 -9.69
N LEU A 358 -26.32 -5.27 -9.39
CA LEU A 358 -25.60 -6.10 -10.36
C LEU A 358 -26.60 -6.77 -11.30
N ASN A 359 -26.36 -6.66 -12.60
CA ASN A 359 -27.17 -7.30 -13.64
C ASN A 359 -26.49 -8.60 -14.15
N GLU A 360 -27.23 -9.42 -14.91
CA GLU A 360 -26.72 -10.69 -15.45
C GLU A 360 -25.48 -10.51 -16.31
N MET A 361 -25.48 -9.50 -17.20
CA MET A 361 -24.36 -9.24 -18.11
C MET A 361 -23.07 -8.86 -17.36
N ASP A 362 -23.19 -8.12 -16.24
CA ASP A 362 -22.03 -7.80 -15.41
C ASP A 362 -21.59 -9.01 -14.59
N SER A 363 -22.51 -9.86 -14.13
CA SER A 363 -22.21 -11.13 -13.45
C SER A 363 -21.42 -12.08 -14.33
N GLU A 364 -21.80 -12.24 -15.58
CA GLU A 364 -21.06 -13.08 -16.57
C GLU A 364 -19.64 -12.59 -16.80
N LYS A 365 -19.40 -11.28 -16.71
CA LYS A 365 -18.10 -10.65 -16.95
C LYS A 365 -17.25 -10.49 -15.69
N LEU A 366 -17.68 -10.96 -14.53
CA LEU A 366 -16.97 -10.74 -13.25
C LEU A 366 -15.54 -11.27 -13.27
N GLU A 367 -15.29 -12.44 -13.87
CA GLU A 367 -13.93 -13.00 -13.96
C GLU A 367 -12.98 -12.10 -14.77
N VAL A 368 -13.44 -11.64 -15.94
CA VAL A 368 -12.67 -10.70 -16.76
C VAL A 368 -12.47 -9.36 -16.04
N THR A 369 -13.49 -8.91 -15.31
CA THR A 369 -13.41 -7.68 -14.51
C THR A 369 -12.43 -7.83 -13.36
N ALA A 370 -12.45 -8.96 -12.62
CA ALA A 370 -11.53 -9.25 -11.53
C ALA A 370 -10.06 -9.19 -11.98
N LYS A 371 -9.74 -9.84 -13.09
CA LYS A 371 -8.41 -9.80 -13.67
C LYS A 371 -8.01 -8.38 -14.05
N HIS A 372 -8.89 -7.67 -14.79
CA HIS A 372 -8.64 -6.30 -15.24
C HIS A 372 -8.36 -5.35 -14.07
N ILE A 373 -9.20 -5.33 -13.03
CA ILE A 373 -9.02 -4.42 -11.89
C ILE A 373 -7.82 -4.81 -11.01
N SER A 374 -7.44 -6.07 -10.97
CA SER A 374 -6.18 -6.50 -10.33
C SER A 374 -4.96 -5.98 -11.11
N ASP A 375 -5.00 -6.01 -12.43
CA ASP A 375 -3.93 -5.50 -13.30
C ASP A 375 -3.84 -3.96 -13.23
N THR A 376 -4.98 -3.25 -13.17
CA THR A 376 -4.98 -1.78 -13.01
C THR A 376 -4.44 -1.35 -11.66
N GLU A 377 -4.77 -2.07 -10.59
CA GLU A 377 -4.21 -1.83 -9.24
C GLU A 377 -2.69 -1.98 -9.23
N ARG A 378 -2.15 -3.06 -9.81
CA ARG A 378 -0.70 -3.27 -9.94
C ARG A 378 -0.04 -2.15 -10.74
N ARG A 379 -0.64 -1.74 -11.84
CA ARG A 379 -0.16 -0.61 -12.67
C ARG A 379 -0.11 0.68 -11.86
N SER A 380 -1.14 0.98 -11.06
CA SER A 380 -1.19 2.15 -10.20
C SER A 380 -0.09 2.11 -9.14
N MET A 381 0.06 0.98 -8.44
CA MET A 381 1.14 0.79 -7.45
C MET A 381 2.54 0.99 -8.04
N VAL A 382 2.79 0.48 -9.25
CA VAL A 382 4.08 0.68 -9.94
C VAL A 382 4.27 2.16 -10.27
N ALA A 383 3.25 2.83 -10.83
CA ALA A 383 3.33 4.25 -11.19
C ALA A 383 3.54 5.16 -9.95
N GLU A 384 2.86 4.88 -8.84
CA GLU A 384 3.03 5.61 -7.57
C GLU A 384 4.45 5.44 -7.03
N ARG A 385 4.98 4.21 -7.03
CA ARG A 385 6.34 3.92 -6.61
C ARG A 385 7.37 4.61 -7.50
N ASP A 386 7.28 4.42 -8.82
CA ASP A 386 8.23 5.01 -9.76
C ASP A 386 8.25 6.53 -9.69
N THR A 387 7.09 7.16 -9.42
CA THR A 387 6.98 8.60 -9.21
C THR A 387 7.63 9.02 -7.89
N THR A 388 7.43 8.25 -6.83
CA THR A 388 8.09 8.48 -5.53
C THR A 388 9.61 8.37 -5.67
N ASP A 389 10.11 7.37 -6.39
CA ASP A 389 11.55 7.19 -6.65
C ASP A 389 12.15 8.38 -7.41
N ARG A 390 11.42 8.95 -8.39
CA ARG A 390 11.82 10.18 -9.10
C ARG A 390 11.89 11.39 -8.18
N TYR A 391 10.92 11.56 -7.28
CA TYR A 391 10.95 12.63 -6.27
C TYR A 391 12.13 12.47 -5.32
N LEU A 392 12.39 11.25 -4.84
CA LEU A 392 13.54 10.95 -3.97
C LEU A 392 14.87 11.20 -4.69
N ALA A 393 14.98 10.78 -5.95
CA ALA A 393 16.14 11.08 -6.79
C ALA A 393 16.32 12.60 -6.97
N SER A 394 15.27 13.33 -7.29
CA SER A 394 15.31 14.79 -7.39
C SER A 394 15.76 15.45 -6.08
N TYR A 395 15.26 14.99 -4.94
CA TYR A 395 15.68 15.48 -3.62
C TYR A 395 17.16 15.26 -3.33
N LEU A 396 17.70 14.13 -3.79
CA LEU A 396 19.11 13.78 -3.59
C LEU A 396 20.06 14.42 -4.63
N SER A 397 19.54 14.96 -5.74
CA SER A 397 20.39 15.49 -6.82
C SER A 397 21.34 16.62 -6.36
N GLU A 398 20.92 17.43 -5.39
CA GLU A 398 21.73 18.51 -4.81
C GLU A 398 22.75 17.98 -3.76
N LYS A 399 22.71 16.69 -3.42
CA LYS A 399 23.52 16.05 -2.38
C LYS A 399 24.55 15.07 -2.94
N VAL A 400 24.83 15.12 -4.24
CA VAL A 400 25.86 14.28 -4.88
C VAL A 400 27.22 14.55 -4.25
N GLY A 401 27.94 13.47 -3.89
CA GLY A 401 29.21 13.52 -3.15
C GLY A 401 29.08 13.37 -1.63
N ASN A 402 27.89 13.55 -1.06
CA ASN A 402 27.64 13.36 0.36
C ASN A 402 27.62 11.86 0.72
N GLU A 403 27.91 11.60 1.99
CA GLU A 403 27.88 10.25 2.58
C GLU A 403 26.60 10.03 3.34
N PHE A 404 26.07 8.80 3.28
CA PHE A 404 24.81 8.42 3.89
C PHE A 404 24.93 7.06 4.57
N GLU A 405 24.23 6.90 5.66
CA GLU A 405 23.99 5.62 6.30
C GLU A 405 22.74 4.94 5.73
N GLY A 406 22.84 3.65 5.51
CA GLY A 406 21.73 2.85 5.00
C GLY A 406 21.88 1.37 5.33
N LYS A 407 20.97 0.59 4.78
CA LYS A 407 20.99 -0.87 4.89
C LYS A 407 20.83 -1.52 3.52
N ILE A 408 21.45 -2.67 3.35
CA ILE A 408 21.34 -3.44 2.12
C ILE A 408 19.93 -4.02 2.01
N SER A 409 19.19 -3.54 1.02
CA SER A 409 17.79 -3.90 0.76
C SER A 409 17.64 -4.97 -0.34
N GLY A 410 18.69 -5.24 -1.11
CA GLY A 410 18.67 -6.23 -2.18
C GLY A 410 20.06 -6.59 -2.65
N VAL A 411 20.23 -7.83 -3.10
CA VAL A 411 21.49 -8.33 -3.68
C VAL A 411 21.20 -8.99 -5.03
N ALA A 412 22.03 -8.72 -6.02
CA ALA A 412 21.96 -9.27 -7.37
C ALA A 412 23.35 -9.55 -7.94
N LYS A 413 23.43 -10.31 -9.02
CA LYS A 413 24.73 -10.66 -9.68
C LYS A 413 25.56 -9.45 -10.11
N PHE A 414 24.90 -8.32 -10.40
CA PHE A 414 25.54 -7.10 -10.88
C PHE A 414 25.83 -6.05 -9.79
N GLY A 415 25.39 -6.29 -8.56
CA GLY A 415 25.56 -5.37 -7.43
C GLY A 415 24.55 -5.58 -6.32
N PHE A 416 24.50 -4.64 -5.41
CA PHE A 416 23.50 -4.65 -4.34
C PHE A 416 22.83 -3.29 -4.20
N PHE A 417 21.64 -3.28 -3.60
CA PHE A 417 20.84 -2.09 -3.38
C PHE A 417 20.97 -1.65 -1.92
N VAL A 418 21.12 -0.35 -1.72
CA VAL A 418 21.16 0.24 -0.37
C VAL A 418 19.98 1.19 -0.24
N ARG A 419 19.21 1.02 0.84
CA ARG A 419 18.15 1.94 1.24
C ARG A 419 18.67 2.87 2.33
N LEU A 420 18.60 4.15 2.08
CA LEU A 420 19.05 5.19 3.01
C LEU A 420 18.14 5.28 4.24
N ASN A 421 18.72 5.41 5.44
CA ASN A 421 17.97 5.45 6.69
C ASN A 421 17.07 6.70 6.78
N GLU A 422 17.57 7.86 6.37
CA GLU A 422 16.85 9.13 6.46
C GLU A 422 15.68 9.22 5.47
N SER A 423 15.98 9.12 4.18
CA SER A 423 15.01 9.36 3.10
C SER A 423 14.26 8.11 2.67
N GLY A 424 14.78 6.91 2.96
CA GLY A 424 14.30 5.66 2.40
C GLY A 424 14.54 5.49 0.90
N ALA A 425 15.26 6.42 0.27
CA ALA A 425 15.66 6.30 -1.11
C ALA A 425 16.53 5.06 -1.31
N GLU A 426 16.29 4.33 -2.39
CA GLU A 426 17.02 3.12 -2.72
C GLU A 426 17.91 3.36 -3.94
N GLY A 427 19.16 2.95 -3.86
CA GLY A 427 20.11 3.08 -4.96
C GLY A 427 21.03 1.88 -5.09
N ILE A 428 21.62 1.72 -6.26
CA ILE A 428 22.50 0.60 -6.59
C ILE A 428 23.96 0.92 -6.26
N VAL A 429 24.65 -0.06 -5.67
CA VAL A 429 26.11 -0.16 -5.64
C VAL A 429 26.53 -1.23 -6.64
N PRO A 430 27.10 -0.87 -7.81
CA PRO A 430 27.53 -1.87 -8.78
C PRO A 430 28.74 -2.67 -8.27
N VAL A 431 28.73 -3.99 -8.45
CA VAL A 431 29.83 -4.88 -7.99
C VAL A 431 31.19 -4.45 -8.52
N ARG A 432 31.25 -3.88 -9.73
CA ARG A 432 32.48 -3.36 -10.35
C ARG A 432 33.12 -2.17 -9.62
N THR A 433 32.44 -1.59 -8.62
CA THR A 433 32.94 -0.46 -7.82
C THR A 433 33.48 -0.89 -6.46
N LEU A 434 33.42 -2.19 -6.13
CA LEU A 434 33.80 -2.77 -4.84
C LEU A 434 35.29 -3.12 -4.72
N GLY A 435 36.17 -2.29 -5.24
CA GLY A 435 37.59 -2.56 -5.15
C GLY A 435 38.14 -3.44 -6.30
N THR A 436 39.20 -4.18 -6.04
CA THR A 436 39.88 -5.04 -7.02
C THR A 436 39.49 -6.50 -6.91
N ASP A 437 38.75 -6.86 -5.86
CA ASP A 437 38.26 -8.22 -5.62
C ASP A 437 37.20 -8.63 -6.64
N PHE A 438 37.12 -9.91 -6.91
CA PHE A 438 36.07 -10.51 -7.74
C PHE A 438 34.97 -11.06 -6.83
N TYR A 439 33.74 -10.62 -7.07
CA TYR A 439 32.59 -11.07 -6.30
C TYR A 439 31.74 -12.04 -7.12
N TYR A 440 31.45 -13.19 -6.57
CA TYR A 440 30.49 -14.14 -7.12
C TYR A 440 29.19 -14.13 -6.32
N TYR A 441 28.09 -14.33 -7.03
CA TYR A 441 26.76 -14.38 -6.44
C TYR A 441 26.43 -15.80 -6.05
N ASP A 442 26.04 -15.99 -4.80
CA ASP A 442 25.52 -17.26 -4.26
C ASP A 442 23.99 -17.24 -4.33
N ASP A 443 23.44 -18.03 -5.24
CA ASP A 443 21.99 -18.13 -5.46
C ASP A 443 21.25 -18.76 -4.26
N GLN A 444 21.92 -19.57 -3.42
CA GLN A 444 21.30 -20.22 -2.27
C GLN A 444 21.12 -19.25 -1.10
N THR A 445 22.12 -18.44 -0.83
CA THR A 445 22.12 -17.49 0.28
C THR A 445 21.70 -16.08 -0.12
N ASN A 446 21.52 -15.81 -1.42
CA ASN A 446 21.29 -14.47 -1.98
C ASN A 446 22.33 -13.44 -1.51
N THR A 447 23.62 -13.83 -1.56
CA THR A 447 24.74 -12.98 -1.14
C THR A 447 25.76 -12.83 -2.25
N LEU A 448 26.53 -11.73 -2.22
CA LEU A 448 27.79 -11.59 -2.96
C LEU A 448 28.95 -11.94 -2.05
N ARG A 449 29.88 -12.78 -2.53
CA ARG A 449 31.06 -13.18 -1.77
C ARG A 449 32.33 -12.82 -2.54
N GLY A 450 33.22 -12.10 -1.87
CA GLY A 450 34.54 -11.77 -2.40
C GLY A 450 35.45 -12.98 -2.46
N SER A 451 36.12 -13.18 -3.58
CA SER A 451 37.02 -14.33 -3.82
C SER A 451 38.34 -14.23 -3.06
N GLU A 452 38.86 -13.02 -2.88
CA GLU A 452 40.15 -12.75 -2.20
C GLU A 452 39.93 -12.31 -0.75
N THR A 453 38.98 -11.39 -0.53
CA THR A 453 38.69 -10.84 0.81
C THR A 453 37.83 -11.73 1.67
N GLY A 454 37.02 -12.63 1.06
CA GLY A 454 36.01 -13.41 1.76
C GLY A 454 34.82 -12.57 2.26
N LEU A 455 34.78 -11.27 1.98
CA LEU A 455 33.68 -10.38 2.38
C LEU A 455 32.35 -10.89 1.84
N ILE A 456 31.39 -11.05 2.74
CA ILE A 456 30.03 -11.48 2.41
C ILE A 456 29.11 -10.27 2.47
N ILE A 457 28.44 -9.98 1.37
CA ILE A 457 27.49 -8.88 1.23
C ILE A 457 26.08 -9.48 1.09
N GLY A 458 25.24 -9.21 2.06
CA GLY A 458 23.88 -9.78 2.16
C GLY A 458 22.84 -8.76 2.59
N LEU A 459 21.58 -9.19 2.57
CA LEU A 459 20.45 -8.38 2.99
C LEU A 459 20.56 -7.97 4.47
N GLY A 460 20.10 -6.77 4.80
CA GLY A 460 19.99 -6.25 6.17
C GLY A 460 21.28 -5.68 6.75
N GLN A 461 22.44 -5.89 6.12
CA GLN A 461 23.72 -5.35 6.58
C GLN A 461 23.71 -3.81 6.53
N ARG A 462 24.39 -3.19 7.49
CA ARG A 462 24.61 -1.72 7.53
C ARG A 462 25.63 -1.34 6.45
N ALA A 463 25.36 -0.26 5.75
CA ALA A 463 26.25 0.25 4.73
C ALA A 463 26.39 1.77 4.84
N THR A 464 27.65 2.26 4.85
CA THR A 464 27.95 3.66 4.60
C THR A 464 28.26 3.82 3.12
N VAL A 465 27.50 4.67 2.44
CA VAL A 465 27.63 4.89 0.99
C VAL A 465 27.83 6.36 0.67
N ARG A 466 28.54 6.63 -0.42
CA ARG A 466 28.65 7.97 -1.00
C ARG A 466 27.77 8.07 -2.23
N LEU A 467 26.92 9.09 -2.27
CA LEU A 467 26.08 9.36 -3.44
C LEU A 467 26.96 9.77 -4.63
N LYS A 468 26.95 8.93 -5.66
CA LYS A 468 27.81 9.11 -6.84
C LYS A 468 27.09 9.82 -7.99
N GLU A 469 25.91 9.32 -8.32
CA GLU A 469 25.14 9.76 -9.48
C GLU A 469 23.65 9.62 -9.21
N VAL A 470 22.88 10.56 -9.74
CA VAL A 470 21.42 10.57 -9.65
C VAL A 470 20.84 10.88 -11.02
N ASP A 471 19.83 10.11 -11.43
CA ASP A 471 19.00 10.40 -12.58
C ASP A 471 17.56 10.69 -12.13
N PRO A 472 17.16 11.97 -11.95
CA PRO A 472 15.81 12.32 -11.51
C PRO A 472 14.72 11.94 -12.52
N ILE A 473 15.05 11.77 -13.80
CA ILE A 473 14.06 11.43 -14.85
C ILE A 473 13.70 9.94 -14.77
N ALA A 474 14.71 9.08 -14.63
CA ALA A 474 14.51 7.65 -14.48
C ALA A 474 14.23 7.22 -13.03
N GLY A 475 14.48 8.09 -12.02
CA GLY A 475 14.44 7.73 -10.61
C GLY A 475 15.66 6.93 -10.14
N GLY A 476 16.72 6.90 -10.95
CA GLY A 476 17.93 6.11 -10.70
C GLY A 476 18.88 6.79 -9.71
N ILE A 477 19.40 6.01 -8.76
CA ILE A 477 20.39 6.45 -7.77
C ILE A 477 21.52 5.45 -7.75
N ALA A 478 22.76 5.93 -7.87
CA ALA A 478 23.96 5.10 -7.78
C ALA A 478 24.87 5.56 -6.63
N PHE A 479 25.37 4.59 -5.90
CA PHE A 479 26.27 4.80 -4.77
C PHE A 479 27.64 4.16 -5.02
N ASP A 480 28.66 4.69 -4.35
CA ASP A 480 29.91 3.99 -4.05
C ASP A 480 29.87 3.53 -2.59
N ALA A 481 30.11 2.25 -2.31
CA ALA A 481 30.19 1.74 -0.95
C ALA A 481 31.53 2.18 -0.30
N LEU A 482 31.43 2.68 0.93
CA LEU A 482 32.58 3.06 1.74
C LEU A 482 32.85 2.03 2.86
N ASN A 483 31.78 1.52 3.45
CA ASN A 483 31.84 0.58 4.56
C ASN A 483 30.64 -0.37 4.51
N ILE A 484 30.83 -1.63 4.90
CA ILE A 484 29.78 -2.62 5.09
C ILE A 484 30.05 -3.32 6.41
N ASP A 485 29.13 -3.22 7.38
CA ASP A 485 29.23 -3.77 8.75
C ASP A 485 30.58 -3.48 9.47
N GLY A 486 31.16 -2.29 9.23
CA GLY A 486 32.44 -1.89 9.82
C GLY A 486 33.66 -2.21 8.94
N GLU A 487 33.51 -3.02 7.90
CA GLU A 487 34.59 -3.31 6.97
C GLU A 487 34.68 -2.25 5.86
N LYS A 488 35.84 -1.59 5.74
CA LYS A 488 36.07 -0.57 4.72
C LYS A 488 36.24 -1.19 3.34
N ILE A 489 35.48 -0.68 2.37
CA ILE A 489 35.63 -1.07 0.97
C ILE A 489 36.76 -0.26 0.33
N PRO A 490 37.78 -0.90 -0.27
CA PRO A 490 38.91 -0.22 -0.92
C PRO A 490 38.40 0.65 -2.07
N ASN A 491 38.73 1.94 -2.04
CA ASN A 491 38.35 2.87 -3.10
C ASN A 491 39.23 2.63 -4.34
N ILE A 492 38.65 2.27 -5.48
CA ILE A 492 39.38 2.16 -6.74
C ILE A 492 39.67 3.58 -7.24
N GLN A 493 40.78 4.17 -6.82
CA GLN A 493 41.37 5.22 -7.64
C GLN A 493 41.77 4.58 -8.98
N LYS A 494 41.06 4.93 -10.06
CA LYS A 494 41.50 4.57 -11.42
C LYS A 494 42.93 5.06 -11.61
N LYS A 495 43.94 4.23 -11.39
CA LYS A 495 45.27 4.43 -11.98
C LYS A 495 45.00 4.48 -13.47
N ARG A 496 44.98 5.68 -14.04
CA ARG A 496 45.09 5.87 -15.50
C ARG A 496 46.31 5.07 -15.95
N SER A 497 46.05 3.89 -16.53
CA SER A 497 47.15 3.05 -16.98
C SER A 497 47.86 3.79 -18.09
N SER A 498 49.13 4.10 -17.84
CA SER A 498 50.12 4.63 -18.79
C SER A 498 50.39 3.68 -19.98
N ARG A 499 49.57 2.65 -20.15
CA ARG A 499 49.70 1.68 -21.28
C ARG A 499 49.25 2.23 -22.63
N SER A 500 48.52 3.34 -22.70
CA SER A 500 48.12 3.91 -24.01
C SER A 500 49.21 4.73 -24.71
N ILE A 501 50.24 5.17 -23.97
CA ILE A 501 51.31 5.99 -24.54
C ILE A 501 52.40 5.12 -25.21
N ARG A 502 52.65 3.90 -24.71
CA ARG A 502 53.64 3.01 -25.36
C ARG A 502 53.18 2.40 -26.69
N ARG A 503 51.92 2.31 -26.98
CA ARG A 503 51.43 1.82 -28.29
C ARG A 503 51.49 2.85 -29.43
N LYS A 504 51.51 4.16 -29.13
CA LYS A 504 51.70 5.21 -30.16
C LYS A 504 53.13 5.40 -30.58
N VAL A 505 54.11 5.14 -29.72
CA VAL A 505 55.55 5.29 -30.04
C VAL A 505 56.08 4.14 -30.93
N ASN A 506 55.56 2.91 -30.76
CA ASN A 506 55.96 1.77 -31.62
C ASN A 506 55.30 1.74 -33.00
N ARG A 507 54.21 2.49 -33.24
CA ARG A 507 53.59 2.60 -34.58
C ARG A 507 54.34 3.57 -35.49
N ASN A 508 55.06 4.55 -34.96
CA ASN A 508 55.84 5.49 -35.75
C ASN A 508 57.24 4.98 -36.12
N LYS A 509 57.75 3.92 -35.47
CA LYS A 509 59.05 3.30 -35.84
C LYS A 509 58.94 2.21 -36.92
N SER A 510 57.76 1.61 -37.14
CA SER A 510 57.53 0.61 -38.20
C SER A 510 57.13 1.22 -39.56
N GLY A 511 56.77 2.50 -39.60
CA GLY A 511 56.42 3.23 -40.83
C GLY A 511 57.63 3.77 -41.62
N SER A 512 58.78 3.98 -40.98
CA SER A 512 59.96 4.53 -41.64
C SER A 512 60.85 3.47 -42.34
N LEU A 513 60.72 2.19 -42.01
CA LEU A 513 61.45 1.08 -42.59
C LEU A 513 60.84 0.50 -43.88
N LYS A 514 59.58 0.81 -44.17
CA LYS A 514 58.90 0.36 -45.41
C LYS A 514 59.02 1.34 -46.58
N ARG A 515 59.54 2.58 -46.38
CA ARG A 515 59.77 3.56 -47.44
C ARG A 515 61.15 3.50 -48.06
N LYS A 516 62.14 2.80 -47.47
CA LYS A 516 63.48 2.64 -48.02
C LYS A 516 63.71 1.38 -48.90
N LYS A 517 62.72 0.51 -49.07
CA LYS A 517 62.83 -0.69 -49.93
C LYS A 517 62.08 -0.59 -51.26
N LYS A 518 61.47 0.56 -51.62
CA LYS A 518 60.75 0.77 -52.88
C LYS A 518 61.47 1.72 -53.86
N ALA A 519 62.69 2.21 -53.51
CA ALA A 519 63.53 3.11 -54.35
C ALA A 519 64.79 2.45 -54.87
N LYS A 520 64.90 1.11 -55.00
CA LYS A 520 65.99 0.36 -55.59
C LYS A 520 65.54 -0.76 -56.54
N ARG A 521 64.46 -0.55 -57.30
CA ARG A 521 64.09 -1.35 -58.48
C ARG A 521 63.29 -0.48 -59.44
N SER A 522 63.94 0.29 -60.26
CA SER A 522 63.63 0.73 -61.63
C SER A 522 64.98 1.22 -62.23
#